data_15d83d70e3cbcd90cc3ba3217daac1ee
#
_entry.id   15d83d70e3cbcd90cc3ba3217daac1ee
#
_cell.length_a   1.000
_cell.length_b   1.000
_cell.length_c   1.000
_cell.angle_alpha   90.00
_cell.angle_beta   90.00
_cell.angle_gamma   90.00
#
_symmetry.space_group_name_H-M   'P 1'
#
loop_
_entity.id
_entity.type
_entity.pdbx_description
1 polymer ?
#
loop_
_entity_poly.entity_id
_entity_poly.type
_entity_poly.pdbx_seq_one_letter_code
_entity_poly.pdbx_strand_id
1 'polypeptide(L)'
;SLRVWIDAQLAEVGIEFDGGRVQILCMPRVLGHTFNPISVWFCYGPDEALRAVMYEVHNTFGDRHSYLVPLSENDAQSRVLHHDAVKQLYVSPFMTVTGGYSFRLEPAGEAYSLLIRYEGEEGDRLIATHHAKRSALNWRTLLHAFVKAPMIPLKVVMEIHWEALHLFSRKRAAFFH
;
A
#
# COMPACT_ATOMS: atom_id res chain seq x y z
N SER A 1 -7.21 -18.08 8.57
CA SER A 1 -7.96 -17.08 7.75
C SER A 1 -7.27 -15.73 7.85
N LEU A 2 -7.53 -14.84 6.88
CA LEU A 2 -7.01 -13.46 6.90
C LEU A 2 -7.42 -12.71 8.18
N ARG A 3 -8.60 -13.00 8.69
CA ARG A 3 -9.11 -12.42 9.94
C ARG A 3 -8.22 -12.79 11.13
N VAL A 4 -7.91 -14.05 11.31
CA VAL A 4 -7.05 -14.52 12.41
C VAL A 4 -5.66 -13.90 12.33
N TRP A 5 -5.15 -13.74 11.13
CA TRP A 5 -3.84 -13.12 10.92
C TRP A 5 -3.84 -11.62 11.32
N ILE A 6 -4.83 -10.84 10.90
CA ILE A 6 -4.89 -9.41 11.25
C ILE A 6 -5.15 -9.22 12.75
N ASP A 7 -5.98 -10.06 13.37
CA ASP A 7 -6.23 -10.02 14.82
C ASP A 7 -4.92 -10.26 15.60
N ALA A 8 -4.07 -11.20 15.15
CA ALA A 8 -2.76 -11.43 15.74
C ALA A 8 -1.82 -10.22 15.58
N GLN A 9 -1.81 -9.58 14.40
CA GLN A 9 -0.99 -8.37 14.18
C GLN A 9 -1.45 -7.20 15.06
N LEU A 10 -2.75 -7.02 15.25
CA LEU A 10 -3.30 -5.97 16.12
C LEU A 10 -2.96 -6.24 17.59
N ALA A 11 -3.02 -7.50 18.03
CA ALA A 11 -2.67 -7.90 19.39
C ALA A 11 -1.18 -7.62 19.72
N GLU A 12 -0.26 -7.77 18.75
CA GLU A 12 1.16 -7.47 18.92
C GLU A 12 1.43 -5.98 19.26
N VAL A 13 0.55 -5.08 18.82
CA VAL A 13 0.63 -3.64 19.14
C VAL A 13 -0.33 -3.21 20.25
N GLY A 14 -0.90 -4.17 20.99
CA GLY A 14 -1.76 -3.92 22.14
C GLY A 14 -3.18 -3.47 21.82
N ILE A 15 -3.63 -3.69 20.58
CA ILE A 15 -5.02 -3.41 20.17
C ILE A 15 -5.84 -4.67 20.33
N GLU A 16 -6.73 -4.68 21.33
CA GLU A 16 -7.77 -5.70 21.44
C GLU A 16 -8.86 -5.44 20.40
N PHE A 17 -9.02 -6.40 19.50
CA PHE A 17 -9.92 -6.26 18.37
C PHE A 17 -11.16 -7.15 18.54
N ASP A 18 -12.10 -6.67 19.36
CA ASP A 18 -13.34 -7.38 19.74
C ASP A 18 -14.36 -7.51 18.59
N GLY A 19 -13.94 -8.12 17.50
CA GLY A 19 -14.85 -8.44 16.40
C GLY A 19 -15.22 -7.30 15.45
N GLY A 20 -14.54 -6.16 15.52
CA GLY A 20 -14.73 -5.01 14.63
C GLY A 20 -14.55 -5.32 13.15
N ARG A 21 -14.93 -4.40 12.29
CA ARG A 21 -14.88 -4.54 10.83
C ARG A 21 -13.46 -4.30 10.31
N VAL A 22 -13.00 -5.15 9.39
CA VAL A 22 -11.76 -4.94 8.64
C VAL A 22 -12.09 -4.71 7.17
N GLN A 23 -11.57 -3.64 6.61
CA GLN A 23 -11.64 -3.36 5.17
C GLN A 23 -10.24 -3.40 4.58
N ILE A 24 -10.11 -3.96 3.39
CA ILE A 24 -8.86 -3.94 2.62
C ILE A 24 -9.08 -3.21 1.31
N LEU A 25 -8.19 -2.28 1.00
CA LEU A 25 -8.04 -1.70 -0.32
C LEU A 25 -6.82 -2.30 -0.99
N CYS A 26 -7.02 -3.02 -2.07
CA CYS A 26 -5.95 -3.69 -2.80
C CYS A 26 -6.28 -3.76 -4.29
N MET A 27 -5.27 -4.01 -5.12
CA MET A 27 -5.46 -4.25 -6.55
C MET A 27 -6.02 -5.65 -6.78
N PRO A 28 -7.08 -5.81 -7.58
CA PRO A 28 -7.66 -7.12 -7.86
C PRO A 28 -6.76 -7.93 -8.79
N ARG A 29 -6.89 -9.25 -8.70
CA ARG A 29 -6.31 -10.16 -9.71
C ARG A 29 -7.17 -10.13 -10.97
N VAL A 30 -6.56 -9.82 -12.11
CA VAL A 30 -7.22 -9.78 -13.42
C VAL A 30 -6.57 -10.81 -14.35
N LEU A 31 -7.36 -11.72 -14.93
CA LEU A 31 -6.90 -12.80 -15.82
C LEU A 31 -5.73 -13.62 -15.22
N GLY A 32 -5.77 -13.88 -13.92
CA GLY A 32 -4.72 -14.63 -13.22
C GLY A 32 -3.49 -13.82 -12.81
N HIS A 33 -3.36 -12.58 -13.28
CA HIS A 33 -2.26 -11.69 -12.95
C HIS A 33 -2.65 -10.64 -11.93
N THR A 34 -1.75 -10.37 -10.99
CA THR A 34 -1.90 -9.30 -10.00
C THR A 34 -0.60 -8.51 -9.93
N PHE A 35 -0.72 -7.19 -9.94
CA PHE A 35 0.32 -6.28 -9.50
C PHE A 35 -0.27 -5.43 -8.39
N ASN A 36 0.10 -5.73 -7.15
CA ASN A 36 -0.43 -5.09 -5.95
C ASN A 36 0.72 -4.62 -5.07
N PRO A 37 1.35 -3.47 -5.40
CA PRO A 37 2.54 -2.99 -4.68
C PRO A 37 2.23 -2.60 -3.25
N ILE A 38 0.99 -2.24 -2.95
CA ILE A 38 0.53 -1.89 -1.62
C ILE A 38 -0.93 -2.29 -1.41
N SER A 39 -1.22 -2.89 -0.25
CA SER A 39 -2.57 -3.02 0.28
C SER A 39 -2.70 -2.14 1.51
N VAL A 40 -3.85 -1.50 1.68
CA VAL A 40 -4.16 -0.71 2.87
C VAL A 40 -5.31 -1.35 3.62
N TRP A 41 -5.08 -1.67 4.88
CA TRP A 41 -6.05 -2.31 5.76
C TRP A 41 -6.56 -1.28 6.75
N PHE A 42 -7.87 -1.15 6.85
CA PHE A 42 -8.57 -0.28 7.78
C PHE A 42 -9.24 -1.14 8.84
N CYS A 43 -8.80 -1.02 10.08
CA CYS A 43 -9.28 -1.81 11.21
C CYS A 43 -10.20 -0.94 12.07
N TYR A 44 -11.49 -1.23 12.06
CA TYR A 44 -12.52 -0.50 12.80
C TYR A 44 -12.90 -1.25 14.07
N GLY A 45 -13.08 -0.53 15.17
CA GLY A 45 -13.63 -1.10 16.39
C GLY A 45 -15.11 -1.49 16.25
N PRO A 46 -15.71 -2.10 17.30
CA PRO A 46 -17.14 -2.41 17.33
C PRO A 46 -18.05 -1.18 17.21
N ASP A 47 -17.54 -0.02 17.60
CA ASP A 47 -18.16 1.30 17.51
C ASP A 47 -17.99 1.97 16.13
N GLU A 48 -17.50 1.23 15.13
CA GLU A 48 -17.17 1.73 13.79
C GLU A 48 -16.09 2.84 13.74
N ALA A 49 -15.42 3.13 14.85
CA ALA A 49 -14.28 4.04 14.86
C ALA A 49 -13.03 3.34 14.28
N LEU A 50 -12.26 4.07 13.46
CA LEU A 50 -11.01 3.56 12.90
C LEU A 50 -9.96 3.48 14.02
N ARG A 51 -9.46 2.28 14.32
CA ARG A 51 -8.51 1.99 15.42
C ARG A 51 -7.07 1.84 14.95
N ALA A 52 -6.90 1.31 13.74
CA ALA A 52 -5.58 1.14 13.16
C ALA A 52 -5.64 1.16 11.64
N VAL A 53 -4.53 1.55 11.03
CA VAL A 53 -4.25 1.39 9.60
C VAL A 53 -3.00 0.53 9.43
N MET A 54 -3.05 -0.44 8.52
CA MET A 54 -1.86 -1.21 8.16
C MET A 54 -1.58 -1.06 6.67
N TYR A 55 -0.33 -0.72 6.37
CA TYR A 55 0.21 -0.64 5.02
C TYR A 55 1.02 -1.91 4.73
N GLU A 56 0.48 -2.81 3.92
CA GLU A 56 1.17 -4.01 3.49
C GLU A 56 1.83 -3.74 2.13
N VAL A 57 3.15 -3.58 2.16
CA VAL A 57 3.97 -3.29 0.98
C VAL A 57 4.51 -4.58 0.40
N HIS A 58 4.42 -4.71 -0.92
CA HIS A 58 4.93 -5.86 -1.66
C HIS A 58 6.02 -5.42 -2.62
N ASN A 59 7.10 -6.19 -2.72
CA ASN A 59 8.08 -6.01 -3.77
C ASN A 59 7.81 -6.92 -4.97
N THR A 60 8.56 -6.73 -6.05
CA THR A 60 8.49 -7.58 -7.25
C THR A 60 9.14 -8.95 -7.07
N PHE A 61 9.85 -9.17 -5.98
CA PHE A 61 10.54 -10.43 -5.66
C PHE A 61 9.67 -11.42 -4.88
N GLY A 62 8.49 -10.96 -4.42
CA GLY A 62 7.53 -11.77 -3.67
C GLY A 62 7.59 -11.58 -2.16
N ASP A 63 8.47 -10.70 -1.67
CA ASP A 63 8.51 -10.34 -0.26
C ASP A 63 7.44 -9.32 0.07
N ARG A 64 7.03 -9.30 1.34
CA ARG A 64 6.06 -8.34 1.87
C ARG A 64 6.44 -7.91 3.28
N HIS A 65 6.07 -6.68 3.62
CA HIS A 65 6.21 -6.14 4.96
C HIS A 65 4.99 -5.31 5.32
N SER A 66 4.56 -5.42 6.57
CA SER A 66 3.37 -4.73 7.08
C SER A 66 3.78 -3.67 8.09
N TYR A 67 3.40 -2.42 7.81
CA TYR A 67 3.56 -1.30 8.73
C TYR A 67 2.21 -1.06 9.40
N LEU A 68 2.06 -1.52 10.63
CA LEU A 68 0.84 -1.35 11.41
C LEU A 68 0.94 -0.09 12.26
N VAL A 69 -0.03 0.80 12.11
CA VAL A 69 -0.10 2.10 12.78
C VAL A 69 -1.36 2.16 13.61
N PRO A 70 -1.25 2.09 14.95
CA PRO A 70 -2.35 2.40 15.85
C PRO A 70 -2.77 3.86 15.73
N LEU A 71 -4.05 4.15 15.83
CA LEU A 71 -4.60 5.49 15.79
C LEU A 71 -5.05 5.94 17.18
N SER A 72 -4.72 7.18 17.52
CA SER A 72 -5.32 7.86 18.67
C SER A 72 -6.76 8.28 18.38
N GLU A 73 -7.51 8.65 19.41
CA GLU A 73 -8.87 9.19 19.24
C GLU A 73 -8.90 10.44 18.37
N ASN A 74 -7.87 11.28 18.45
CA ASN A 74 -7.73 12.47 17.63
C ASN A 74 -7.49 12.13 16.16
N ASP A 75 -6.65 11.11 15.89
CA ASP A 75 -6.39 10.64 14.54
C ASP A 75 -7.65 10.03 13.91
N ALA A 76 -8.42 9.26 14.68
CA ALA A 76 -9.66 8.64 14.20
C ALA A 76 -10.71 9.66 13.72
N GLN A 77 -10.67 10.90 14.22
CA GLN A 77 -11.53 12.00 13.81
C GLN A 77 -10.93 12.86 12.69
N SER A 78 -9.67 12.68 12.38
CA SER A 78 -8.97 13.44 11.34
C SER A 78 -9.36 12.99 9.94
N ARG A 79 -9.59 13.97 9.06
CA ARG A 79 -9.83 13.70 7.63
C ARG A 79 -8.57 13.19 6.93
N VAL A 80 -7.41 13.56 7.42
CA VAL A 80 -6.11 13.21 6.85
C VAL A 80 -5.23 12.66 7.96
N LEU A 81 -4.71 11.46 7.75
CA LEU A 81 -3.80 10.79 8.66
C LEU A 81 -2.36 10.96 8.17
N HIS A 82 -1.45 11.20 9.11
CA HIS A 82 -0.01 11.29 8.84
C HIS A 82 0.71 10.24 9.67
N HIS A 83 1.45 9.36 9.01
CA HIS A 83 2.18 8.28 9.65
C HIS A 83 3.61 8.22 9.12
N ASP A 84 4.55 7.96 10.02
CA ASP A 84 5.94 7.73 9.68
C ASP A 84 6.33 6.30 10.06
N ALA A 85 7.17 5.66 9.24
CA ALA A 85 7.66 4.33 9.50
C ALA A 85 9.10 4.19 8.99
N VAL A 86 9.93 3.49 9.77
CA VAL A 86 11.27 3.12 9.33
C VAL A 86 11.16 2.05 8.24
N LYS A 87 11.86 2.24 7.14
CA LYS A 87 11.87 1.28 6.03
C LYS A 87 12.52 -0.02 6.49
N GLN A 88 11.85 -1.14 6.28
CA GLN A 88 12.32 -2.49 6.62
C GLN A 88 12.29 -3.45 5.43
N LEU A 89 11.64 -3.07 4.32
CA LEU A 89 11.53 -3.91 3.14
C LEU A 89 12.42 -3.40 2.00
N TYR A 90 13.18 -4.32 1.40
CA TYR A 90 13.88 -4.08 0.14
C TYR A 90 12.88 -4.09 -1.02
N VAL A 91 12.62 -2.93 -1.63
CA VAL A 91 11.60 -2.81 -2.70
C VAL A 91 12.20 -2.62 -4.08
N SER A 92 13.48 -2.21 -4.19
CA SER A 92 14.13 -1.93 -5.47
C SER A 92 15.65 -2.07 -5.36
N PRO A 93 16.33 -2.62 -6.38
CA PRO A 93 17.79 -2.68 -6.43
C PRO A 93 18.46 -1.29 -6.53
N PHE A 94 17.67 -0.25 -6.76
CA PHE A 94 18.16 1.13 -6.89
C PHE A 94 17.92 1.98 -5.63
N MET A 95 17.45 1.38 -4.54
CA MET A 95 17.13 2.05 -3.29
C MET A 95 17.71 1.28 -2.10
N THR A 96 18.36 1.99 -1.20
CA THR A 96 18.88 1.40 0.05
C THR A 96 17.74 0.85 0.92
N VAL A 97 18.08 -0.09 1.83
CA VAL A 97 17.13 -0.60 2.83
C VAL A 97 16.90 0.43 3.94
N THR A 98 17.88 1.33 4.13
CA THR A 98 17.86 2.41 5.13
C THR A 98 16.95 3.57 4.69
N GLY A 99 16.43 4.32 5.65
CA GLY A 99 15.56 5.47 5.42
C GLY A 99 14.17 5.31 6.02
N GLY A 100 13.30 6.28 5.74
CA GLY A 100 11.95 6.36 6.27
C GLY A 100 10.87 6.49 5.21
N TYR A 101 9.70 5.98 5.54
CA TYR A 101 8.47 6.26 4.82
C TYR A 101 7.63 7.26 5.61
N SER A 102 7.06 8.22 4.89
CA SER A 102 5.99 9.09 5.39
C SER A 102 4.74 8.84 4.56
N PHE A 103 3.65 8.52 5.23
CA PHE A 103 2.35 8.25 4.63
C PHE A 103 1.40 9.40 4.95
N ARG A 104 0.77 9.97 3.93
CA ARG A 104 -0.35 10.88 4.08
C ARG A 104 -1.57 10.21 3.47
N LEU A 105 -2.51 9.82 4.32
CA LEU A 105 -3.68 9.02 3.97
C LEU A 105 -4.98 9.81 4.20
N GLU A 106 -5.80 9.93 3.16
CA GLU A 106 -7.23 10.23 3.27
C GLU A 106 -7.98 8.88 3.22
N PRO A 107 -8.56 8.41 4.35
CA PRO A 107 -9.16 7.09 4.43
C PRO A 107 -10.28 6.87 3.41
N ALA A 108 -10.54 5.60 3.10
CA ALA A 108 -11.52 5.21 2.10
C ALA A 108 -12.95 5.62 2.49
N GLY A 109 -13.54 6.52 1.68
CA GLY A 109 -14.93 6.96 1.73
C GLY A 109 -15.48 6.99 0.29
N GLU A 110 -16.01 8.13 -0.15
CA GLU A 110 -16.35 8.37 -1.56
C GLU A 110 -15.08 8.54 -2.43
N ALA A 111 -14.01 9.05 -1.85
CA ALA A 111 -12.68 9.14 -2.44
C ALA A 111 -11.63 8.62 -1.45
N TYR A 112 -10.52 8.17 -1.97
CA TYR A 112 -9.36 7.69 -1.26
C TYR A 112 -8.12 8.33 -1.87
N SER A 113 -7.18 8.73 -1.03
CA SER A 113 -5.90 9.28 -1.46
C SER A 113 -4.80 8.82 -0.51
N LEU A 114 -3.75 8.24 -1.06
CA LEU A 114 -2.53 7.90 -0.33
C LEU A 114 -1.34 8.52 -1.05
N LEU A 115 -0.57 9.31 -0.32
CA LEU A 115 0.75 9.80 -0.72
C LEU A 115 1.79 9.10 0.15
N ILE A 116 2.76 8.48 -0.49
CA ILE A 116 3.91 7.84 0.15
C ILE A 116 5.14 8.64 -0.25
N ARG A 117 5.91 9.07 0.73
CA ARG A 117 7.25 9.63 0.53
C ARG A 117 8.27 8.70 1.15
N TYR A 118 9.31 8.44 0.44
CA TYR A 118 10.49 7.77 0.95
C TYR A 118 11.65 8.75 0.90
N GLU A 119 12.41 8.80 1.98
CA GLU A 119 13.67 9.53 2.08
C GLU A 119 14.76 8.58 2.54
N GLY A 120 15.76 8.37 1.69
CA GLY A 120 16.95 7.58 1.99
C GLY A 120 18.05 8.44 2.63
N GLU A 121 19.00 7.80 3.30
CA GLU A 121 20.12 8.48 3.97
C GLU A 121 21.05 9.21 2.99
N GLU A 122 21.20 8.70 1.77
CA GLU A 122 22.02 9.30 0.71
C GLU A 122 21.30 10.39 -0.10
N GLY A 123 20.10 10.81 0.36
CA GLY A 123 19.28 11.80 -0.32
C GLY A 123 18.40 11.22 -1.43
N ASP A 124 18.32 9.90 -1.55
CA ASP A 124 17.39 9.22 -2.43
C ASP A 124 15.95 9.55 -2.02
N ARG A 125 15.14 9.93 -2.97
CA ARG A 125 13.73 10.28 -2.74
C ARG A 125 12.82 9.56 -3.73
N LEU A 126 11.71 9.04 -3.19
CA LEU A 126 10.63 8.50 -4.00
C LEU A 126 9.32 9.09 -3.52
N ILE A 127 8.47 9.49 -4.46
CA ILE A 127 7.10 9.91 -4.18
C ILE A 127 6.18 9.01 -4.99
N ALA A 128 5.28 8.32 -4.30
CA ALA A 128 4.24 7.52 -4.91
C ALA A 128 2.86 8.01 -4.47
N THR A 129 1.90 8.03 -5.38
CA THR A 129 0.53 8.42 -5.09
C THR A 129 -0.45 7.34 -5.55
N HIS A 130 -1.45 7.10 -4.75
CA HIS A 130 -2.54 6.19 -5.08
C HIS A 130 -3.87 6.87 -4.79
N HIS A 131 -4.65 7.09 -5.84
CA HIS A 131 -5.97 7.71 -5.74
C HIS A 131 -7.03 6.77 -6.26
N ALA A 132 -8.16 6.72 -5.57
CA ALA A 132 -9.32 5.96 -6.00
C ALA A 132 -10.62 6.71 -5.70
N LYS A 133 -11.66 6.41 -6.49
CA LYS A 133 -13.01 6.89 -6.28
C LYS A 133 -13.95 5.69 -6.19
N ARG A 134 -14.82 5.72 -5.19
CA ARG A 134 -15.84 4.69 -5.01
C ARG A 134 -16.81 4.69 -6.18
N SER A 135 -17.14 3.51 -6.66
CA SER A 135 -18.23 3.31 -7.63
C SER A 135 -19.05 2.08 -7.25
N ALA A 136 -20.29 2.03 -7.72
CA ALA A 136 -21.16 0.89 -7.49
C ALA A 136 -20.55 -0.37 -8.11
N LEU A 137 -20.51 -1.47 -7.36
CA LEU A 137 -20.04 -2.76 -7.85
C LEU A 137 -21.19 -3.48 -8.58
N ASN A 138 -21.18 -3.41 -9.89
CA ASN A 138 -22.12 -4.12 -10.76
C ASN A 138 -21.42 -4.53 -12.06
N TRP A 139 -22.06 -5.39 -12.86
CA TRP A 139 -21.47 -5.91 -14.08
C TRP A 139 -21.09 -4.83 -15.10
N ARG A 140 -21.82 -3.71 -15.16
CA ARG A 140 -21.57 -2.59 -16.11
C ARG A 140 -20.30 -1.84 -15.70
N THR A 141 -20.14 -1.51 -14.41
CA THR A 141 -18.95 -0.83 -13.90
C THR A 141 -17.72 -1.74 -13.98
N LEU A 142 -17.87 -3.05 -13.74
CA LEU A 142 -16.78 -4.02 -13.92
C LEU A 142 -16.38 -4.14 -15.39
N LEU A 143 -17.34 -4.26 -16.30
CA LEU A 143 -17.06 -4.32 -17.74
C LEU A 143 -16.39 -3.03 -18.22
N HIS A 144 -16.88 -1.88 -17.77
CA HIS A 144 -16.27 -0.58 -18.10
C HIS A 144 -14.82 -0.49 -17.60
N ALA A 145 -14.56 -0.90 -16.37
CA ALA A 145 -13.20 -0.95 -15.80
C ALA A 145 -12.30 -1.89 -16.60
N PHE A 146 -12.81 -3.08 -16.94
CA PHE A 146 -12.08 -4.06 -17.74
C PHE A 146 -11.74 -3.55 -19.14
N VAL A 147 -12.69 -2.89 -19.81
CA VAL A 147 -12.46 -2.32 -21.17
C VAL A 147 -11.51 -1.12 -21.13
N LYS A 148 -11.62 -0.27 -20.09
CA LYS A 148 -10.71 0.88 -19.93
C LYS A 148 -9.27 0.49 -19.59
N ALA A 149 -9.11 -0.59 -18.86
CA ALA A 149 -7.82 -0.94 -18.29
C ALA A 149 -7.53 -2.46 -18.32
N PRO A 150 -7.69 -3.13 -19.47
CA PRO A 150 -7.62 -4.58 -19.56
C PRO A 150 -6.24 -5.14 -19.21
N MET A 151 -5.20 -4.32 -19.33
CA MET A 151 -3.80 -4.74 -19.29
C MET A 151 -2.97 -3.93 -18.28
N ILE A 152 -3.60 -3.21 -17.33
CA ILE A 152 -2.85 -2.41 -16.35
C ILE A 152 -1.75 -3.22 -15.65
N PRO A 153 -2.01 -4.43 -15.10
CA PRO A 153 -0.96 -5.18 -14.42
C PRO A 153 0.21 -5.51 -15.35
N LEU A 154 -0.07 -5.88 -16.59
CA LEU A 154 0.98 -6.21 -17.57
C LEU A 154 1.75 -4.97 -18.01
N LYS A 155 1.03 -3.87 -18.26
CA LYS A 155 1.65 -2.57 -18.62
C LYS A 155 2.60 -2.09 -17.53
N VAL A 156 2.18 -2.12 -16.28
CA VAL A 156 3.01 -1.69 -15.14
C VAL A 156 4.26 -2.57 -15.02
N VAL A 157 4.13 -3.90 -15.14
CA VAL A 157 5.29 -4.81 -15.11
C VAL A 157 6.24 -4.50 -16.28
N MET A 158 5.74 -4.27 -17.47
CA MET A 158 6.58 -3.89 -18.62
C MET A 158 7.28 -2.54 -18.41
N GLU A 159 6.59 -1.54 -17.88
CA GLU A 159 7.17 -0.23 -17.57
C GLU A 159 8.25 -0.31 -16.49
N ILE A 160 8.06 -1.12 -15.44
CA ILE A 160 9.08 -1.35 -14.42
C ILE A 160 10.35 -1.97 -15.03
N HIS A 161 10.21 -3.00 -15.87
CA HIS A 161 11.35 -3.65 -16.51
C HIS A 161 12.04 -2.72 -17.52
N TRP A 162 11.27 -1.93 -18.27
CA TRP A 162 11.79 -0.95 -19.19
C TRP A 162 12.61 0.14 -18.47
N GLU A 163 12.06 0.68 -17.38
CA GLU A 163 12.75 1.69 -16.59
C GLU A 163 14.01 1.13 -15.90
N ALA A 164 13.93 -0.10 -15.37
CA ALA A 164 15.10 -0.78 -14.82
C ALA A 164 16.21 -0.97 -15.86
N LEU A 165 15.87 -1.40 -17.09
CA LEU A 165 16.81 -1.55 -18.19
C LEU A 165 17.41 -0.20 -18.58
N HIS A 166 16.60 0.85 -18.62
CA HIS A 166 17.04 2.22 -18.94
C HIS A 166 18.00 2.79 -17.89
N LEU A 167 17.69 2.60 -16.62
CA LEU A 167 18.57 2.98 -15.51
C LEU A 167 19.89 2.19 -15.52
N PHE A 168 19.81 0.87 -15.78
CA PHE A 168 21.00 0.04 -15.89
C PHE A 168 21.91 0.50 -17.04
N SER A 169 21.35 0.82 -18.21
CA SER A 169 22.12 1.28 -19.38
C SER A 169 22.73 2.67 -19.19
N ARG A 170 22.05 3.58 -18.49
CA ARG A 170 22.51 4.97 -18.30
C ARG A 170 23.45 5.15 -17.11
N LYS A 171 23.19 4.50 -15.98
CA LYS A 171 23.90 4.77 -14.73
C LYS A 171 25.00 3.77 -14.40
N ARG A 172 25.17 2.67 -15.17
CA ARG A 172 26.01 1.52 -14.74
C ARG A 172 25.76 1.21 -13.26
N ALA A 173 24.51 1.24 -12.84
CA ALA A 173 24.14 1.13 -11.45
C ALA A 173 24.64 -0.20 -10.88
N ALA A 174 25.48 -0.15 -9.87
CA ALA A 174 25.87 -1.32 -9.10
C ALA A 174 24.63 -1.86 -8.38
N PHE A 175 24.40 -3.16 -8.48
CA PHE A 175 23.37 -3.82 -7.67
C PHE A 175 23.87 -3.82 -6.23
N PHE A 176 23.14 -3.18 -5.34
CA PHE A 176 23.34 -3.35 -3.91
C PHE A 176 22.64 -4.64 -3.47
N HIS A 177 23.43 -5.58 -2.97
CA HIS A 177 22.97 -6.78 -2.28
C HIS A 177 22.87 -6.51 -0.80
#